data_6822d5e596671e3e9057afc452884023
#
_entry.id   6822d5e596671e3e9057afc452884023
#
_cell.length_a   1.000
_cell.length_b   1.000
_cell.length_c   1.000
_cell.angle_alpha   90.00
_cell.angle_beta   90.00
_cell.angle_gamma   90.00
#
_symmetry.space_group_name_H-M   'P 1'
#
loop_
_entity.id
_entity.type
_entity.pdbx_description
1 polymer ?
#
loop_
_entity_poly.entity_id
_entity_poly.type
_entity_poly.pdbx_seq_one_letter_code
_entity_poly.pdbx_strand_id
1 'polypeptide(L)'
;MDKIIVGGEEIKPGQRRTLEIAVPSLYTHTQLEMPVQVIRGKKPGPCLFISAAIHGDEINGVEIIRRVLNQKAINRLRGTLIAVPVVNIFGFINQSRYLPDRRDLNRSFPGSESGSLASRLAQLFLNDVIANCTHGIDLHTAAVHRENFPHVRAVMDDEETKRLAHAFASPLILGSEIIDGSLRKAAEALGISIIVYEAGEALRFNEVAIRAGVRGVMSVMRELDMLPPLKSSRKPPKTFLALASSWVRAPQSGIVRLIKPLGSRVKENEVLGVLADPFGEAQQEALAPFDGIVIGKTNLPLVNEGEALFHVARVGQPASAELHIERFQNRLDPSQDNGNNSEPAVN
;
A
#
# COMPACT_ATOMS: atom_id res chain seq x y z
N MET A 1 -0.05 1.51 -31.49
CA MET A 1 0.41 1.42 -30.09
C MET A 1 1.24 2.66 -29.82
N ASP A 2 0.83 3.42 -28.83
CA ASP A 2 1.55 4.63 -28.44
C ASP A 2 2.97 4.26 -27.98
N LYS A 3 3.90 5.17 -28.12
CA LYS A 3 5.27 4.97 -27.64
C LYS A 3 5.25 4.94 -26.10
N ILE A 4 5.91 3.96 -25.50
CA ILE A 4 6.16 3.92 -24.05
C ILE A 4 7.64 4.29 -23.87
N ILE A 5 7.86 5.42 -23.23
CA ILE A 5 9.20 5.94 -22.94
C ILE A 5 9.31 6.03 -21.41
N VAL A 6 10.27 5.37 -20.81
CA VAL A 6 10.52 5.37 -19.36
C VAL A 6 12.01 5.67 -19.15
N GLY A 7 12.34 6.66 -18.33
CA GLY A 7 13.73 7.07 -18.11
C GLY A 7 14.48 7.42 -19.42
N GLY A 8 13.78 7.97 -20.40
CA GLY A 8 14.36 8.30 -21.73
C GLY A 8 14.49 7.14 -22.71
N GLU A 9 14.22 5.89 -22.28
CA GLU A 9 14.30 4.70 -23.13
C GLU A 9 12.93 4.30 -23.71
N GLU A 10 12.88 4.03 -25.03
CA GLU A 10 11.68 3.49 -25.68
C GLU A 10 11.59 1.97 -25.49
N ILE A 11 10.48 1.51 -24.92
CA ILE A 11 10.21 0.09 -24.71
C ILE A 11 9.31 -0.42 -25.82
N LYS A 12 9.79 -1.37 -26.60
CA LYS A 12 9.06 -1.96 -27.76
C LYS A 12 8.08 -3.05 -27.29
N PRO A 13 6.99 -3.32 -28.05
CA PRO A 13 6.08 -4.42 -27.77
C PRO A 13 6.81 -5.77 -27.65
N GLY A 14 6.48 -6.53 -26.60
CA GLY A 14 7.08 -7.83 -26.29
C GLY A 14 8.41 -7.76 -25.53
N GLN A 15 8.86 -6.58 -25.13
CA GLN A 15 10.09 -6.42 -24.34
C GLN A 15 9.82 -6.45 -22.84
N ARG A 16 10.80 -6.98 -22.12
CA ARG A 16 10.97 -6.85 -20.67
C ARG A 16 12.34 -6.23 -20.43
N ARG A 17 12.38 -5.05 -19.80
CA ARG A 17 13.60 -4.30 -19.55
C ARG A 17 13.66 -3.90 -18.07
N THR A 18 14.84 -4.00 -17.49
CA THR A 18 15.17 -3.32 -16.24
C THR A 18 15.93 -2.05 -16.60
N LEU A 19 15.47 -0.93 -16.10
CA LEU A 19 16.05 0.39 -16.28
C LEU A 19 16.53 0.89 -14.94
N GLU A 20 17.58 1.70 -14.99
CA GLU A 20 18.17 2.36 -13.84
C GLU A 20 18.05 3.86 -14.07
N ILE A 21 17.06 4.49 -13.42
CA ILE A 21 16.79 5.92 -13.59
C ILE A 21 17.66 6.68 -12.60
N ALA A 22 18.60 7.48 -13.11
CA ALA A 22 19.49 8.28 -12.29
C ALA A 22 18.69 9.27 -11.41
N VAL A 23 18.88 9.18 -10.09
CA VAL A 23 18.36 10.14 -9.13
C VAL A 23 19.48 11.10 -8.70
N PRO A 24 19.18 12.23 -8.00
CA PRO A 24 20.26 13.11 -7.52
C PRO A 24 21.32 12.35 -6.74
N SER A 25 22.60 12.58 -7.05
CA SER A 25 23.71 11.89 -6.42
C SER A 25 23.85 12.26 -4.93
N LEU A 26 24.50 11.39 -4.17
CA LEU A 26 24.91 11.70 -2.79
C LEU A 26 26.00 12.80 -2.79
N TYR A 27 26.14 13.50 -1.66
CA TYR A 27 27.20 14.49 -1.46
C TYR A 27 28.62 13.90 -1.56
N THR A 28 28.75 12.57 -1.55
CA THR A 28 29.99 11.83 -1.82
C THR A 28 30.27 11.63 -3.31
N HIS A 29 29.51 12.25 -4.21
CA HIS A 29 29.49 12.01 -5.67
C HIS A 29 29.08 10.58 -6.09
N THR A 30 28.59 9.76 -5.16
CA THR A 30 28.06 8.44 -5.51
C THR A 30 26.74 8.60 -6.23
N GLN A 31 26.66 8.10 -7.47
CA GLN A 31 25.40 8.05 -8.21
C GLN A 31 24.47 7.01 -7.59
N LEU A 32 23.22 7.39 -7.40
CA LEU A 32 22.14 6.47 -7.04
C LEU A 32 21.16 6.36 -8.21
N GLU A 33 20.51 5.21 -8.31
CA GLU A 33 19.60 4.89 -9.38
C GLU A 33 18.32 4.27 -8.83
N MET A 34 17.19 4.69 -9.36
CA MET A 34 15.88 4.10 -9.06
C MET A 34 15.64 2.92 -10.01
N PRO A 35 15.52 1.68 -9.51
CA PRO A 35 15.30 0.52 -10.36
C PRO A 35 13.85 0.47 -10.83
N VAL A 36 13.66 0.40 -12.14
CA VAL A 36 12.34 0.29 -12.78
C VAL A 36 12.33 -0.90 -13.70
N GLN A 37 11.38 -1.82 -13.52
CA GLN A 37 11.18 -2.89 -14.47
C GLN A 37 9.94 -2.63 -15.33
N VAL A 38 10.12 -2.58 -16.65
CA VAL A 38 9.05 -2.39 -17.61
C VAL A 38 8.81 -3.67 -18.38
N ILE A 39 7.57 -4.15 -18.39
CA ILE A 39 7.14 -5.31 -19.15
C ILE A 39 6.05 -4.85 -20.11
N ARG A 40 6.35 -4.85 -21.40
CA ARG A 40 5.40 -4.47 -22.44
C ARG A 40 4.93 -5.70 -23.21
N GLY A 41 3.64 -5.98 -23.11
CA GLY A 41 3.01 -7.08 -23.84
C GLY A 41 3.03 -6.85 -25.36
N LYS A 42 2.89 -7.92 -26.13
CA LYS A 42 2.79 -7.86 -27.60
C LYS A 42 1.44 -7.28 -28.06
N LYS A 43 0.41 -7.36 -27.25
CA LYS A 43 -0.94 -6.88 -27.55
C LYS A 43 -1.19 -5.54 -26.86
N PRO A 44 -1.97 -4.63 -27.47
CA PRO A 44 -2.34 -3.37 -26.83
C PRO A 44 -3.17 -3.60 -25.58
N GLY A 45 -3.12 -2.67 -24.65
CA GLY A 45 -3.85 -2.66 -23.38
C GLY A 45 -3.41 -1.47 -22.54
N PRO A 46 -3.95 -1.31 -21.33
CA PRO A 46 -3.62 -0.22 -20.44
C PRO A 46 -2.15 -0.25 -19.99
N CYS A 47 -1.68 0.86 -19.45
CA CYS A 47 -0.40 0.99 -18.78
C CYS A 47 -0.65 1.11 -17.27
N LEU A 48 -0.25 0.10 -16.50
CA LEU A 48 -0.36 0.06 -15.05
C LEU A 48 1.02 0.27 -14.43
N PHE A 49 1.16 1.22 -13.50
CA PHE A 49 2.32 1.20 -12.62
C PHE A 49 1.98 0.53 -11.27
N ILE A 50 2.98 -0.09 -10.68
CA ILE A 50 2.98 -0.54 -9.29
C ILE A 50 4.22 0.03 -8.61
N SER A 51 4.04 0.77 -7.52
CA SER A 51 5.11 1.42 -6.76
C SER A 51 5.14 0.95 -5.32
N ALA A 52 6.32 0.97 -4.73
CA ALA A 52 6.52 0.71 -3.31
C ALA A 52 7.66 1.57 -2.76
N ALA A 53 7.80 1.57 -1.45
CA ALA A 53 8.82 2.30 -0.72
C ALA A 53 8.91 3.80 -1.14
N ILE A 54 7.76 4.47 -1.34
CA ILE A 54 7.68 5.95 -1.32
C ILE A 54 8.14 6.46 0.05
N HIS A 55 7.77 5.74 1.11
CA HIS A 55 8.43 5.81 2.39
C HIS A 55 9.46 4.67 2.44
N GLY A 56 10.73 5.00 2.61
CA GLY A 56 11.82 4.05 2.41
C GLY A 56 11.84 2.85 3.38
N ASP A 57 11.15 2.96 4.50
CA ASP A 57 11.01 1.90 5.51
C ASP A 57 9.82 0.96 5.26
N GLU A 58 8.93 1.25 4.31
CA GLU A 58 7.73 0.46 4.01
C GLU A 58 8.02 -0.66 2.98
N ILE A 59 8.54 -1.80 3.46
CA ILE A 59 9.18 -2.82 2.62
C ILE A 59 8.26 -3.94 2.12
N ASN A 60 7.04 -4.12 2.65
CA ASN A 60 6.13 -5.18 2.17
C ASN A 60 5.82 -5.06 0.69
N GLY A 61 5.67 -3.80 0.19
CA GLY A 61 5.42 -3.52 -1.21
C GLY A 61 6.55 -3.98 -2.13
N VAL A 62 7.81 -3.91 -1.68
CA VAL A 62 8.98 -4.38 -2.43
C VAL A 62 8.86 -5.88 -2.70
N GLU A 63 8.52 -6.65 -1.67
CA GLU A 63 8.35 -8.10 -1.77
C GLU A 63 7.09 -8.47 -2.59
N ILE A 64 6.01 -7.71 -2.48
CA ILE A 64 4.82 -7.87 -3.33
C ILE A 64 5.20 -7.72 -4.80
N ILE A 65 5.91 -6.65 -5.16
CA ILE A 65 6.36 -6.40 -6.54
C ILE A 65 7.25 -7.55 -7.03
N ARG A 66 8.23 -7.97 -6.23
CA ARG A 66 9.11 -9.09 -6.57
C ARG A 66 8.32 -10.36 -6.89
N ARG A 67 7.32 -10.71 -6.08
CA ARG A 67 6.46 -11.89 -6.29
C ARG A 67 5.54 -11.73 -7.50
N VAL A 68 4.99 -10.55 -7.73
CA VAL A 68 4.16 -10.27 -8.92
C VAL A 68 4.97 -10.46 -10.20
N LEU A 69 6.18 -9.91 -10.27
CA LEU A 69 7.06 -10.01 -11.44
C LEU A 69 7.48 -11.46 -11.77
N ASN A 70 7.43 -12.36 -10.80
CA ASN A 70 7.74 -13.77 -10.95
C ASN A 70 6.52 -14.66 -11.27
N GLN A 71 5.31 -14.09 -11.33
CA GLN A 71 4.11 -14.83 -11.68
C GLN A 71 4.13 -15.28 -13.16
N LYS A 72 3.94 -16.57 -13.44
CA LYS A 72 3.90 -17.11 -14.82
C LYS A 72 2.88 -16.40 -15.72
N ALA A 73 1.81 -15.87 -15.14
CA ALA A 73 0.79 -15.13 -15.89
C ALA A 73 1.32 -13.85 -16.53
N ILE A 74 2.35 -13.21 -15.97
CA ILE A 74 2.99 -12.01 -16.51
C ILE A 74 3.55 -12.23 -17.91
N ASN A 75 3.97 -13.45 -18.26
CA ASN A 75 4.43 -13.77 -19.61
C ASN A 75 3.33 -13.66 -20.69
N ARG A 76 2.07 -13.51 -20.29
CA ARG A 76 0.91 -13.33 -21.16
C ARG A 76 0.32 -11.92 -21.09
N LEU A 77 1.09 -10.97 -20.57
CA LEU A 77 0.66 -9.58 -20.39
C LEU A 77 0.17 -8.95 -21.69
N ARG A 78 -0.92 -8.21 -21.59
CA ARG A 78 -1.39 -7.23 -22.57
C ARG A 78 -1.19 -5.83 -21.98
N GLY A 79 -0.90 -4.84 -22.81
CA GLY A 79 -0.57 -3.50 -22.32
C GLY A 79 0.83 -3.44 -21.72
N THR A 80 1.02 -2.60 -20.74
CA THR A 80 2.33 -2.36 -20.12
C THR A 80 2.23 -2.39 -18.59
N LEU A 81 3.15 -3.09 -17.94
CA LEU A 81 3.37 -3.03 -16.51
C LEU A 81 4.69 -2.29 -16.25
N ILE A 82 4.64 -1.25 -15.44
CA ILE A 82 5.81 -0.53 -14.92
C ILE A 82 5.89 -0.80 -13.43
N ALA A 83 6.94 -1.47 -12.98
CA ALA A 83 7.13 -1.87 -11.60
C ALA A 83 8.32 -1.13 -10.99
N VAL A 84 8.07 -0.38 -9.91
CA VAL A 84 9.08 0.39 -9.17
C VAL A 84 9.12 -0.08 -7.73
N PRO A 85 9.99 -1.05 -7.42
CA PRO A 85 10.03 -1.63 -6.07
C PRO A 85 10.49 -0.65 -5.01
N VAL A 86 11.33 0.33 -5.37
CA VAL A 86 11.85 1.33 -4.44
C VAL A 86 11.83 2.70 -5.11
N VAL A 87 10.89 3.55 -4.72
CA VAL A 87 10.83 4.94 -5.22
C VAL A 87 11.77 5.84 -4.44
N ASN A 88 11.74 5.78 -3.11
CA ASN A 88 12.61 6.56 -2.22
C ASN A 88 13.89 5.77 -1.90
N ILE A 89 14.84 5.76 -2.83
CA ILE A 89 16.13 5.07 -2.66
C ILE A 89 16.88 5.55 -1.42
N PHE A 90 16.87 6.86 -1.14
CA PHE A 90 17.56 7.44 0.01
C PHE A 90 16.98 6.95 1.33
N GLY A 91 15.65 6.99 1.45
CA GLY A 91 14.96 6.49 2.62
C GLY A 91 15.13 4.98 2.79
N PHE A 92 15.12 4.22 1.69
CA PHE A 92 15.28 2.77 1.71
C PHE A 92 16.68 2.36 2.24
N ILE A 93 17.74 2.99 1.74
CA ILE A 93 19.11 2.74 2.21
C ILE A 93 19.25 3.06 3.71
N ASN A 94 18.61 4.15 4.16
CA ASN A 94 18.65 4.60 5.54
C ASN A 94 17.59 3.96 6.44
N GLN A 95 16.76 3.04 5.91
CA GLN A 95 15.65 2.42 6.65
C GLN A 95 14.74 3.46 7.30
N SER A 96 14.45 4.54 6.59
CA SER A 96 13.73 5.72 7.06
C SER A 96 12.57 6.04 6.14
N ARG A 97 11.48 6.51 6.73
CA ARG A 97 10.35 7.09 6.01
C ARG A 97 10.76 8.26 5.12
N TYR A 98 11.67 9.08 5.61
CA TYR A 98 12.04 10.38 5.05
C TYR A 98 13.28 10.31 4.16
N LEU A 99 13.44 11.32 3.29
CA LEU A 99 14.67 11.57 2.58
C LEU A 99 15.71 12.24 3.51
N PRO A 100 17.01 12.37 3.06
CA PRO A 100 18.04 13.07 3.84
C PRO A 100 17.74 14.53 4.16
N ASP A 101 16.92 15.20 3.34
CA ASP A 101 16.41 16.55 3.58
C ASP A 101 15.24 16.61 4.59
N ARG A 102 14.96 15.48 5.28
CA ARG A 102 13.91 15.29 6.29
C ARG A 102 12.48 15.50 5.79
N ARG A 103 12.26 15.45 4.47
CA ARG A 103 10.94 15.61 3.87
C ARG A 103 10.29 14.25 3.61
N ASP A 104 8.96 14.25 3.70
CA ASP A 104 8.11 13.15 3.26
C ASP A 104 7.92 13.25 1.74
N LEU A 105 8.35 12.23 0.99
CA LEU A 105 8.21 12.21 -0.46
C LEU A 105 6.73 12.29 -0.86
N ASN A 106 5.84 11.62 -0.11
CA ASN A 106 4.40 11.63 -0.37
C ASN A 106 3.69 12.91 0.15
N ARG A 107 4.46 13.99 0.34
CA ARG A 107 4.02 15.38 0.56
C ARG A 107 4.77 16.35 -0.35
N SER A 108 5.51 15.81 -1.33
CA SER A 108 6.39 16.63 -2.18
C SER A 108 5.99 16.63 -3.66
N PHE A 109 4.92 15.89 -4.03
CA PHE A 109 4.36 15.89 -5.38
C PHE A 109 3.56 17.17 -5.68
N PRO A 110 3.53 17.64 -6.96
CA PRO A 110 4.14 17.05 -8.16
C PRO A 110 5.65 17.24 -8.26
N GLY A 111 6.25 18.01 -7.39
CA GLY A 111 7.67 18.28 -7.40
C GLY A 111 8.12 19.43 -8.33
N SER A 112 9.44 19.63 -8.43
CA SER A 112 10.07 20.67 -9.26
C SER A 112 11.55 20.36 -9.45
N GLU A 113 12.11 20.65 -10.64
CA GLU A 113 13.53 20.48 -10.98
C GLU A 113 14.47 21.35 -10.13
N SER A 114 14.00 22.52 -9.70
CA SER A 114 14.75 23.46 -8.89
C SER A 114 14.44 23.34 -7.39
N GLY A 115 13.59 22.38 -6.99
CA GLY A 115 13.13 22.23 -5.62
C GLY A 115 14.11 21.48 -4.70
N SER A 116 13.63 21.13 -3.50
CA SER A 116 14.35 20.28 -2.55
C SER A 116 14.64 18.90 -3.13
N LEU A 117 15.48 18.09 -2.46
CA LEU A 117 15.78 16.72 -2.89
C LEU A 117 14.48 15.90 -3.08
N ALA A 118 13.58 15.97 -2.11
CA ALA A 118 12.28 15.29 -2.20
C ALA A 118 11.44 15.80 -3.39
N SER A 119 11.41 17.10 -3.65
CA SER A 119 10.69 17.71 -4.76
C SER A 119 11.25 17.27 -6.12
N ARG A 120 12.57 17.18 -6.26
CA ARG A 120 13.25 16.71 -7.48
C ARG A 120 12.94 15.24 -7.75
N LEU A 121 13.01 14.39 -6.70
CA LEU A 121 12.68 12.97 -6.83
C LEU A 121 11.21 12.75 -7.18
N ALA A 122 10.29 13.52 -6.56
CA ALA A 122 8.87 13.47 -6.85
C ALA A 122 8.58 13.80 -8.33
N GLN A 123 9.19 14.88 -8.85
CA GLN A 123 9.02 15.28 -10.24
C GLN A 123 9.60 14.25 -11.22
N LEU A 124 10.81 13.74 -10.94
CA LEU A 124 11.44 12.71 -11.76
C LEU A 124 10.53 11.47 -11.84
N PHE A 125 10.05 10.97 -10.71
CA PHE A 125 9.16 9.82 -10.67
C PHE A 125 7.86 10.07 -11.43
N LEU A 126 7.26 11.26 -11.29
CA LEU A 126 6.04 11.64 -11.98
C LEU A 126 6.24 11.69 -13.51
N ASN A 127 7.30 12.34 -13.97
CA ASN A 127 7.54 12.55 -15.40
C ASN A 127 8.04 11.29 -16.11
N ASP A 128 8.98 10.56 -15.52
CA ASP A 128 9.67 9.46 -16.20
C ASP A 128 8.93 8.12 -16.06
N VAL A 129 8.03 8.00 -15.06
CA VAL A 129 7.30 6.75 -14.79
C VAL A 129 5.79 6.95 -14.91
N ILE A 130 5.22 7.84 -14.09
CA ILE A 130 3.76 7.96 -13.89
C ILE A 130 3.07 8.50 -15.14
N ALA A 131 3.63 9.50 -15.80
CA ALA A 131 3.00 10.18 -16.94
C ALA A 131 2.68 9.25 -18.12
N ASN A 132 3.32 8.08 -18.20
CA ASN A 132 3.05 7.06 -19.22
C ASN A 132 1.88 6.13 -18.87
N CYS A 133 1.33 6.22 -17.66
CA CYS A 133 0.41 5.25 -17.13
C CYS A 133 -1.04 5.72 -17.26
N THR A 134 -1.96 4.75 -17.28
CA THR A 134 -3.40 4.98 -17.20
C THR A 134 -3.94 4.67 -15.81
N HIS A 135 -3.27 3.79 -15.09
CA HIS A 135 -3.68 3.30 -13.77
C HIS A 135 -2.47 3.11 -12.87
N GLY A 136 -2.70 3.11 -11.56
CA GLY A 136 -1.65 2.91 -10.56
C GLY A 136 -2.10 2.15 -9.32
N ILE A 137 -1.15 1.44 -8.72
CA ILE A 137 -1.28 0.85 -7.39
C ILE A 137 -0.03 1.24 -6.59
N ASP A 138 -0.23 1.99 -5.51
CA ASP A 138 0.83 2.37 -4.59
C ASP A 138 0.76 1.51 -3.33
N LEU A 139 1.87 0.84 -3.00
CA LEU A 139 1.93 -0.18 -1.95
C LEU A 139 2.61 0.40 -0.70
N HIS A 140 1.85 0.48 0.39
CA HIS A 140 2.25 1.05 1.66
C HIS A 140 2.13 0.06 2.83
N THR A 141 2.77 0.42 3.94
CA THR A 141 2.53 -0.15 5.26
C THR A 141 2.16 0.96 6.25
N ALA A 142 1.80 0.60 7.49
CA ALA A 142 1.87 1.56 8.57
C ALA A 142 3.33 1.98 8.84
N ALA A 143 3.51 3.12 9.52
CA ALA A 143 4.81 3.58 9.97
C ALA A 143 5.45 2.61 10.98
N VAL A 144 6.73 2.81 11.30
CA VAL A 144 7.44 2.08 12.36
C VAL A 144 6.63 2.11 13.65
N HIS A 145 6.55 0.96 14.32
CA HIS A 145 5.79 0.72 15.55
C HIS A 145 4.27 0.85 15.42
N ARG A 146 3.75 0.84 14.20
CA ARG A 146 2.32 0.79 13.91
C ARG A 146 2.03 -0.31 12.90
N GLU A 147 0.86 -0.89 12.99
CA GLU A 147 0.45 -1.95 12.08
C GLU A 147 -0.92 -1.65 11.47
N ASN A 148 -1.04 -1.83 10.16
CA ASN A 148 -2.28 -1.73 9.42
C ASN A 148 -2.80 -3.13 9.07
N PHE A 149 -4.09 -3.33 9.28
CA PHE A 149 -4.85 -4.41 8.67
C PHE A 149 -4.91 -4.20 7.15
N PRO A 150 -4.82 -5.27 6.33
CA PRO A 150 -4.89 -5.14 4.87
C PRO A 150 -6.16 -4.43 4.39
N HIS A 151 -6.03 -3.23 3.84
CA HIS A 151 -7.11 -2.45 3.26
C HIS A 151 -6.65 -1.62 2.07
N VAL A 152 -7.60 -1.23 1.23
CA VAL A 152 -7.37 -0.32 0.10
C VAL A 152 -7.93 1.05 0.43
N ARG A 153 -7.17 2.11 0.15
CA ARG A 153 -7.66 3.50 0.15
C ARG A 153 -7.97 3.93 -1.27
N ALA A 154 -9.14 4.50 -1.47
CA ALA A 154 -9.61 4.92 -2.78
C ALA A 154 -10.51 6.16 -2.69
N VAL A 155 -10.58 6.94 -3.77
CA VAL A 155 -11.59 7.97 -3.97
C VAL A 155 -12.85 7.28 -4.48
N MET A 156 -13.91 7.29 -3.68
CA MET A 156 -15.10 6.51 -3.99
C MET A 156 -16.08 7.22 -4.94
N ASP A 157 -15.87 8.50 -5.20
CA ASP A 157 -16.65 9.31 -6.16
C ASP A 157 -16.12 9.17 -7.59
N ASP A 158 -14.90 8.63 -7.78
CA ASP A 158 -14.36 8.25 -9.09
C ASP A 158 -14.67 6.79 -9.39
N GLU A 159 -15.50 6.54 -10.41
CA GLU A 159 -15.98 5.20 -10.74
C GLU A 159 -14.84 4.26 -11.18
N GLU A 160 -13.80 4.77 -11.83
CA GLU A 160 -12.66 3.93 -12.24
C GLU A 160 -11.82 3.53 -11.02
N THR A 161 -11.47 4.48 -10.14
CA THR A 161 -10.75 4.19 -8.88
C THR A 161 -11.56 3.22 -7.99
N LYS A 162 -12.88 3.41 -7.92
CA LYS A 162 -13.79 2.51 -7.20
C LYS A 162 -13.79 1.10 -7.80
N ARG A 163 -13.81 0.99 -9.13
CA ARG A 163 -13.69 -0.30 -9.86
C ARG A 163 -12.39 -1.00 -9.52
N LEU A 164 -11.26 -0.29 -9.55
CA LEU A 164 -9.94 -0.83 -9.18
C LEU A 164 -9.91 -1.29 -7.73
N ALA A 165 -10.47 -0.49 -6.79
CA ALA A 165 -10.49 -0.83 -5.37
C ALA A 165 -11.29 -2.12 -5.11
N HIS A 166 -12.43 -2.29 -5.75
CA HIS A 166 -13.21 -3.54 -5.68
C HIS A 166 -12.48 -4.72 -6.34
N ALA A 167 -11.83 -4.49 -7.48
CA ALA A 167 -11.05 -5.51 -8.17
C ALA A 167 -9.85 -5.99 -7.36
N PHE A 168 -9.23 -5.14 -6.55
CA PHE A 168 -8.14 -5.53 -5.65
C PHE A 168 -8.58 -6.59 -4.64
N ALA A 169 -9.86 -6.63 -4.30
CA ALA A 169 -10.49 -7.65 -3.44
C ALA A 169 -9.87 -7.75 -2.03
N SER A 170 -9.40 -6.63 -1.48
CA SER A 170 -9.11 -6.53 -0.05
C SER A 170 -10.39 -6.65 0.77
N PRO A 171 -10.36 -7.18 1.99
CA PRO A 171 -11.57 -7.31 2.81
C PRO A 171 -12.21 -5.96 3.15
N LEU A 172 -11.45 -4.88 3.09
CA LEU A 172 -11.94 -3.55 3.41
C LEU A 172 -11.42 -2.50 2.43
N ILE A 173 -12.31 -1.61 1.99
CA ILE A 173 -12.01 -0.38 1.28
C ILE A 173 -12.30 0.79 2.21
N LEU A 174 -11.34 1.67 2.38
CA LEU A 174 -11.49 2.95 3.07
C LEU A 174 -11.64 4.06 2.02
N GLY A 175 -12.83 4.64 1.92
CA GLY A 175 -13.04 5.87 1.19
C GLY A 175 -12.21 6.98 1.85
N SER A 176 -11.33 7.60 1.10
CA SER A 176 -10.42 8.62 1.66
C SER A 176 -10.21 9.77 0.69
N GLU A 177 -10.31 10.97 1.22
CA GLU A 177 -9.95 12.18 0.50
C GLU A 177 -8.48 12.15 0.05
N ILE A 178 -8.20 12.89 -1.00
CA ILE A 178 -6.85 13.06 -1.52
C ILE A 178 -6.14 14.15 -0.71
N ILE A 179 -4.93 13.84 -0.27
CA ILE A 179 -4.09 14.78 0.47
C ILE A 179 -3.21 15.55 -0.50
N ASP A 180 -3.15 16.86 -0.36
CA ASP A 180 -2.26 17.71 -1.15
C ASP A 180 -0.79 17.30 -0.99
N GLY A 181 -0.04 17.41 -2.08
CA GLY A 181 1.35 16.99 -2.14
C GLY A 181 1.56 15.46 -2.23
N SER A 182 0.50 14.66 -2.25
CA SER A 182 0.59 13.21 -2.40
C SER A 182 0.70 12.76 -3.86
N LEU A 183 1.24 11.56 -4.07
CA LEU A 183 1.25 10.90 -5.38
C LEU A 183 -0.16 10.80 -5.97
N ARG A 184 -1.17 10.47 -5.13
CA ARG A 184 -2.57 10.39 -5.59
C ARG A 184 -3.06 11.71 -6.17
N LYS A 185 -2.69 12.86 -5.54
CA LYS A 185 -3.09 14.18 -6.03
C LYS A 185 -2.43 14.52 -7.37
N ALA A 186 -1.17 14.18 -7.52
CA ALA A 186 -0.45 14.40 -8.77
C ALA A 186 -0.96 13.49 -9.91
N ALA A 187 -1.26 12.22 -9.61
CA ALA A 187 -1.83 11.27 -10.56
C ALA A 187 -3.24 11.70 -11.02
N GLU A 188 -4.11 12.14 -10.08
CA GLU A 188 -5.44 12.69 -10.38
C GLU A 188 -5.35 13.85 -11.38
N ALA A 189 -4.41 14.78 -11.18
CA ALA A 189 -4.21 15.92 -12.07
C ALA A 189 -3.79 15.50 -13.48
N LEU A 190 -3.24 14.30 -13.66
CA LEU A 190 -2.90 13.70 -14.95
C LEU A 190 -4.02 12.80 -15.51
N GLY A 191 -5.14 12.66 -14.81
CA GLY A 191 -6.24 11.76 -15.20
C GLY A 191 -5.92 10.28 -15.01
N ILE A 192 -4.99 9.94 -14.11
CA ILE A 192 -4.57 8.58 -13.82
C ILE A 192 -5.30 8.08 -12.56
N SER A 193 -6.08 7.00 -12.70
CA SER A 193 -6.79 6.39 -11.58
C SER A 193 -5.83 5.56 -10.73
N ILE A 194 -5.74 5.86 -9.44
CA ILE A 194 -4.78 5.24 -8.50
C ILE A 194 -5.46 4.78 -7.22
N ILE A 195 -5.12 3.59 -6.77
CA ILE A 195 -5.46 3.07 -5.45
C ILE A 195 -4.20 2.90 -4.58
N VAL A 196 -4.38 2.99 -3.27
CA VAL A 196 -3.32 2.72 -2.29
C VAL A 196 -3.66 1.46 -1.51
N TYR A 197 -2.75 0.52 -1.45
CA TYR A 197 -2.85 -0.65 -0.60
C TYR A 197 -2.04 -0.43 0.67
N GLU A 198 -2.66 -0.61 1.82
CA GLU A 198 -2.08 -0.42 3.15
C GLU A 198 -2.10 -1.73 3.93
N ALA A 199 -0.95 -2.26 4.35
CA ALA A 199 -0.91 -3.49 5.16
C ALA A 199 0.42 -3.72 5.87
N GLY A 200 0.35 -4.16 7.13
CA GLY A 200 1.53 -4.49 7.95
C GLY A 200 2.21 -3.27 8.57
N GLU A 201 3.43 -3.46 9.03
CA GLU A 201 4.31 -2.51 9.71
C GLU A 201 5.55 -2.23 8.86
N ALA A 202 6.10 -1.02 8.94
CA ALA A 202 7.39 -0.68 8.35
C ALA A 202 8.52 -1.57 8.91
N LEU A 203 9.55 -1.81 8.09
CA LEU A 203 10.74 -2.62 8.40
C LEU A 203 10.45 -4.08 8.80
N ARG A 204 9.26 -4.59 8.50
CA ARG A 204 8.88 -5.98 8.77
C ARG A 204 8.15 -6.59 7.59
N PHE A 205 8.49 -7.83 7.25
CA PHE A 205 7.66 -8.62 6.34
C PHE A 205 6.50 -9.23 7.10
N ASN A 206 5.29 -8.98 6.59
CA ASN A 206 4.05 -9.62 7.03
C ASN A 206 3.52 -10.48 5.88
N GLU A 207 3.59 -11.80 6.04
CA GLU A 207 3.27 -12.74 4.97
C GLU A 207 1.80 -12.66 4.53
N VAL A 208 0.87 -12.43 5.46
CA VAL A 208 -0.56 -12.24 5.15
C VAL A 208 -0.74 -10.98 4.29
N ALA A 209 -0.09 -9.87 4.67
CA ALA A 209 -0.11 -8.62 3.93
C ALA A 209 0.49 -8.79 2.53
N ILE A 210 1.62 -9.48 2.41
CA ILE A 210 2.31 -9.72 1.14
C ILE A 210 1.45 -10.58 0.21
N ARG A 211 0.92 -11.72 0.69
CA ARG A 211 0.05 -12.61 -0.09
C ARG A 211 -1.23 -11.91 -0.54
N ALA A 212 -1.82 -11.09 0.33
CA ALA A 212 -2.98 -10.26 -0.02
C ALA A 212 -2.65 -9.26 -1.13
N GLY A 213 -1.54 -8.55 -1.01
CA GLY A 213 -1.06 -7.59 -2.01
C GLY A 213 -0.81 -8.23 -3.37
N VAL A 214 -0.08 -9.36 -3.42
CA VAL A 214 0.15 -10.11 -4.68
C VAL A 214 -1.16 -10.49 -5.34
N ARG A 215 -2.11 -11.09 -4.58
CA ARG A 215 -3.42 -11.45 -5.11
C ARG A 215 -4.20 -10.24 -5.61
N GLY A 216 -4.15 -9.13 -4.86
CA GLY A 216 -4.83 -7.89 -5.22
C GLY A 216 -4.31 -7.29 -6.52
N VAL A 217 -3.00 -7.11 -6.67
CA VAL A 217 -2.36 -6.63 -7.90
C VAL A 217 -2.72 -7.52 -9.09
N MET A 218 -2.59 -8.86 -8.95
CA MET A 218 -2.93 -9.79 -10.02
C MET A 218 -4.42 -9.77 -10.37
N SER A 219 -5.30 -9.46 -9.43
CA SER A 219 -6.75 -9.33 -9.65
C SER A 219 -7.06 -8.03 -10.40
N VAL A 220 -6.48 -6.90 -10.02
CA VAL A 220 -6.60 -5.62 -10.76
C VAL A 220 -6.10 -5.78 -12.20
N MET A 221 -4.96 -6.43 -12.41
CA MET A 221 -4.44 -6.67 -13.77
C MET A 221 -5.42 -7.50 -14.64
N ARG A 222 -6.20 -8.40 -14.03
CA ARG A 222 -7.24 -9.16 -14.75
C ARG A 222 -8.46 -8.30 -15.04
N GLU A 223 -8.87 -7.49 -14.09
CA GLU A 223 -9.99 -6.54 -14.25
C GLU A 223 -9.71 -5.54 -15.38
N LEU A 224 -8.45 -5.16 -15.55
CA LEU A 224 -7.96 -4.31 -16.64
C LEU A 224 -7.71 -5.05 -17.96
N ASP A 225 -8.12 -6.32 -18.08
CA ASP A 225 -7.84 -7.16 -19.25
C ASP A 225 -6.36 -7.29 -19.61
N MET A 226 -5.46 -6.98 -18.67
CA MET A 226 -4.02 -7.13 -18.86
C MET A 226 -3.57 -8.60 -18.76
N LEU A 227 -4.30 -9.41 -18.01
CA LEU A 227 -4.04 -10.84 -17.83
C LEU A 227 -5.27 -11.68 -18.18
N PRO A 228 -5.09 -12.95 -18.57
CA PRO A 228 -6.20 -13.85 -18.80
C PRO A 228 -7.07 -14.03 -17.54
N PRO A 229 -8.39 -14.21 -17.69
CA PRO A 229 -9.27 -14.48 -16.56
C PRO A 229 -8.87 -15.79 -15.85
N LEU A 230 -9.20 -15.87 -14.56
CA LEU A 230 -9.04 -17.12 -13.82
C LEU A 230 -10.03 -18.17 -14.33
N LYS A 231 -9.57 -19.41 -14.47
CA LYS A 231 -10.43 -20.55 -14.82
C LYS A 231 -11.42 -20.94 -13.70
N SER A 232 -11.29 -20.34 -12.51
CA SER A 232 -12.12 -20.67 -11.35
C SER A 232 -13.40 -19.87 -11.35
N SER A 233 -14.53 -20.54 -11.12
CA SER A 233 -15.86 -19.94 -10.95
C SER A 233 -16.09 -19.36 -9.52
N ARG A 234 -15.05 -19.29 -8.69
CA ARG A 234 -15.20 -18.73 -7.33
C ARG A 234 -15.50 -17.24 -7.42
N LYS A 235 -16.60 -16.82 -6.81
CA LYS A 235 -16.95 -15.41 -6.66
C LYS A 235 -15.81 -14.67 -5.90
N PRO A 236 -15.49 -13.43 -6.29
CA PRO A 236 -14.55 -12.63 -5.54
C PRO A 236 -15.01 -12.50 -4.08
N PRO A 237 -14.08 -12.41 -3.13
CA PRO A 237 -14.45 -12.21 -1.73
C PRO A 237 -15.24 -10.91 -1.56
N LYS A 238 -16.19 -10.91 -0.61
CA LYS A 238 -16.97 -9.70 -0.29
C LYS A 238 -16.01 -8.65 0.29
N THR A 239 -16.09 -7.44 -0.22
CA THR A 239 -15.36 -6.28 0.31
C THR A 239 -16.33 -5.37 1.05
N PHE A 240 -15.92 -4.89 2.22
CA PHE A 240 -16.71 -3.94 3.01
C PHE A 240 -16.19 -2.53 2.79
N LEU A 241 -17.11 -1.60 2.56
CA LEU A 241 -16.80 -0.18 2.38
C LEU A 241 -16.94 0.54 3.72
N ALA A 242 -15.90 1.31 4.08
CA ALA A 242 -15.91 2.28 5.16
C ALA A 242 -15.73 3.68 4.57
N LEU A 243 -16.72 4.55 4.75
CA LEU A 243 -16.67 5.96 4.29
C LEU A 243 -16.14 6.91 5.37
N ALA A 244 -15.96 6.42 6.60
CA ALA A 244 -15.42 7.19 7.70
C ALA A 244 -14.50 6.32 8.56
N SER A 245 -13.50 6.95 9.14
CA SER A 245 -12.61 6.33 10.12
C SER A 245 -12.13 7.38 11.12
N SER A 246 -11.70 6.93 12.28
CA SER A 246 -11.16 7.81 13.31
C SER A 246 -9.98 7.19 14.02
N TRP A 247 -9.00 8.02 14.35
CA TRP A 247 -7.91 7.64 15.23
C TRP A 247 -8.32 7.86 16.69
N VAL A 248 -8.27 6.80 17.47
CA VAL A 248 -8.37 6.86 18.94
C VAL A 248 -7.00 7.23 19.49
N ARG A 249 -6.95 8.31 20.26
CA ARG A 249 -5.71 8.85 20.80
C ARG A 249 -5.57 8.53 22.27
N ALA A 250 -4.33 8.52 22.76
CA ALA A 250 -4.00 8.32 24.17
C ALA A 250 -4.59 9.48 25.01
N PRO A 251 -5.45 9.19 25.99
CA PRO A 251 -6.03 10.21 26.86
C PRO A 251 -5.04 10.76 27.88
N GLN A 252 -3.95 10.07 28.13
CA GLN A 252 -2.80 10.47 28.97
C GLN A 252 -1.52 9.80 28.48
N SER A 253 -0.36 10.31 28.88
CA SER A 253 0.92 9.62 28.73
C SER A 253 1.00 8.43 29.67
N GLY A 254 1.68 7.37 29.25
CA GLY A 254 1.86 6.19 30.10
C GLY A 254 2.18 4.90 29.36
N ILE A 255 1.94 3.79 30.03
CA ILE A 255 2.10 2.44 29.51
C ILE A 255 0.72 1.96 29.05
N VAL A 256 0.56 1.67 27.77
CA VAL A 256 -0.69 1.16 27.21
C VAL A 256 -0.68 -0.36 27.10
N ARG A 257 -1.73 -0.98 27.60
CA ARG A 257 -2.07 -2.38 27.33
C ARG A 257 -3.17 -2.40 26.27
N LEU A 258 -2.82 -2.81 25.06
CA LEU A 258 -3.77 -2.93 23.95
C LEU A 258 -4.59 -4.20 24.12
N ILE A 259 -5.91 -4.11 24.03
CA ILE A 259 -6.84 -5.23 24.25
C ILE A 259 -7.38 -5.74 22.91
N LYS A 260 -7.68 -4.85 21.96
CA LYS A 260 -8.29 -5.21 20.69
C LYS A 260 -7.26 -5.53 19.62
N PRO A 261 -7.34 -6.70 18.97
CA PRO A 261 -6.50 -7.05 17.84
C PRO A 261 -6.95 -6.34 16.55
N LEU A 262 -6.06 -6.31 15.54
CA LEU A 262 -6.41 -5.86 14.19
C LEU A 262 -7.48 -6.76 13.57
N GLY A 263 -8.42 -6.13 12.85
CA GLY A 263 -9.53 -6.81 12.18
C GLY A 263 -10.72 -7.11 13.08
N SER A 264 -10.61 -6.91 14.40
CA SER A 264 -11.71 -7.15 15.32
C SER A 264 -12.80 -6.09 15.22
N ARG A 265 -14.03 -6.53 15.44
CA ARG A 265 -15.18 -5.65 15.61
C ARG A 265 -15.12 -4.96 16.98
N VAL A 266 -15.59 -3.73 17.01
CA VAL A 266 -15.77 -2.95 18.24
C VAL A 266 -17.14 -2.28 18.23
N LYS A 267 -17.70 -2.06 19.43
CA LYS A 267 -18.90 -1.24 19.64
C LYS A 267 -18.50 0.13 20.16
N GLU A 268 -19.34 1.12 19.95
CA GLU A 268 -19.19 2.44 20.53
C GLU A 268 -18.99 2.34 22.06
N ASN A 269 -18.02 3.10 22.59
CA ASN A 269 -17.59 3.09 23.99
C ASN A 269 -16.99 1.75 24.48
N GLU A 270 -16.69 0.80 23.61
CA GLU A 270 -15.97 -0.42 24.00
C GLU A 270 -14.49 -0.11 24.27
N VAL A 271 -13.93 -0.70 25.34
CA VAL A 271 -12.53 -0.50 25.72
C VAL A 271 -11.60 -1.16 24.69
N LEU A 272 -10.75 -0.37 24.08
CA LEU A 272 -9.74 -0.81 23.11
C LEU A 272 -8.39 -1.08 23.78
N GLY A 273 -8.08 -0.33 24.81
CA GLY A 273 -6.86 -0.44 25.60
C GLY A 273 -6.96 0.34 26.90
N VAL A 274 -6.07 0.03 27.84
CA VAL A 274 -5.96 0.71 29.12
C VAL A 274 -4.56 1.29 29.26
N LEU A 275 -4.49 2.56 29.63
CA LEU A 275 -3.26 3.30 29.90
C LEU A 275 -3.09 3.43 31.40
N ALA A 276 -1.88 3.23 31.89
CA ALA A 276 -1.55 3.40 33.29
C ALA A 276 -0.21 4.15 33.45
N ASP A 277 -0.03 4.79 34.59
CA ASP A 277 1.28 5.21 35.03
C ASP A 277 2.17 3.99 35.42
N PRO A 278 3.48 4.17 35.65
CA PRO A 278 4.38 3.05 35.97
C PRO A 278 4.03 2.29 37.28
N PHE A 279 3.24 2.88 38.16
CA PHE A 279 2.82 2.28 39.43
C PHE A 279 1.42 1.66 39.35
N GLY A 280 0.66 1.97 38.26
CA GLY A 280 -0.71 1.49 38.08
C GLY A 280 -1.77 2.22 38.93
N GLU A 281 -1.42 3.35 39.54
CA GLU A 281 -2.31 4.13 40.41
C GLU A 281 -3.33 4.94 39.61
N ALA A 282 -2.89 5.51 38.49
CA ALA A 282 -3.76 6.25 37.56
C ALA A 282 -4.00 5.42 36.29
N GLN A 283 -5.26 5.08 36.03
CA GLN A 283 -5.65 4.35 34.82
C GLN A 283 -6.70 5.12 34.04
N GLN A 284 -6.56 5.10 32.71
CA GLN A 284 -7.55 5.63 31.77
C GLN A 284 -7.78 4.66 30.63
N GLU A 285 -9.00 4.64 30.12
CA GLU A 285 -9.41 3.76 29.04
C GLU A 285 -9.40 4.51 27.69
N ALA A 286 -8.89 3.84 26.67
CA ALA A 286 -9.06 4.27 25.29
C ALA A 286 -10.31 3.59 24.71
N LEU A 287 -11.33 4.37 24.39
CA LEU A 287 -12.65 3.87 24.00
C LEU A 287 -12.86 3.99 22.48
N ALA A 288 -13.61 3.05 21.91
CA ALA A 288 -14.03 3.11 20.52
C ALA A 288 -15.02 4.27 20.31
N PRO A 289 -14.82 5.11 19.28
CA PRO A 289 -15.67 6.29 19.04
C PRO A 289 -17.02 5.94 18.39
N PHE A 290 -17.16 4.73 17.86
CA PHE A 290 -18.36 4.21 17.20
C PHE A 290 -18.22 2.70 16.90
N ASP A 291 -19.31 2.07 16.48
CA ASP A 291 -19.31 0.69 15.99
C ASP A 291 -18.46 0.57 14.71
N GLY A 292 -17.49 -0.36 14.68
CA GLY A 292 -16.58 -0.45 13.54
C GLY A 292 -15.64 -1.65 13.58
N ILE A 293 -14.59 -1.55 12.77
CA ILE A 293 -13.49 -2.53 12.68
C ILE A 293 -12.16 -1.82 12.98
N VAL A 294 -11.32 -2.43 13.79
CA VAL A 294 -9.95 -1.95 14.06
C VAL A 294 -9.09 -2.23 12.83
N ILE A 295 -8.64 -1.17 12.15
CA ILE A 295 -7.83 -1.27 10.93
C ILE A 295 -6.38 -0.83 11.10
N GLY A 296 -6.04 -0.27 12.24
CA GLY A 296 -4.68 0.13 12.59
C GLY A 296 -4.50 0.19 14.09
N LYS A 297 -3.29 -0.05 14.55
CA LYS A 297 -2.92 0.06 15.96
C LYS A 297 -1.44 0.42 16.13
N THR A 298 -1.10 1.01 17.30
CA THR A 298 0.30 1.09 17.74
C THR A 298 0.78 -0.28 18.26
N ASN A 299 2.06 -0.56 18.12
CA ASN A 299 2.72 -1.74 18.70
C ASN A 299 3.65 -1.36 19.88
N LEU A 300 3.96 -0.07 20.05
CA LEU A 300 4.70 0.41 21.22
C LEU A 300 3.77 0.55 22.43
N PRO A 301 4.15 -0.01 23.58
CA PRO A 301 3.39 0.17 24.81
C PRO A 301 3.61 1.52 25.50
N LEU A 302 4.69 2.23 25.18
CA LEU A 302 5.01 3.55 25.74
C LEU A 302 4.45 4.64 24.83
N VAL A 303 3.54 5.45 25.35
CA VAL A 303 2.85 6.47 24.57
C VAL A 303 2.77 7.78 25.30
N ASN A 304 2.80 8.88 24.53
CA ASN A 304 2.52 10.21 25.03
C ASN A 304 1.04 10.54 24.85
N GLU A 305 0.52 11.43 25.68
CA GLU A 305 -0.82 12.00 25.53
C GLU A 305 -1.03 12.52 24.10
N GLY A 306 -2.18 12.21 23.50
CA GLY A 306 -2.53 12.59 22.13
C GLY A 306 -1.95 11.67 21.04
N GLU A 307 -1.04 10.75 21.33
CA GLU A 307 -0.55 9.78 20.34
C GLU A 307 -1.66 8.84 19.85
N ALA A 308 -1.60 8.48 18.57
CA ALA A 308 -2.58 7.60 17.94
C ALA A 308 -2.37 6.15 18.40
N LEU A 309 -3.38 5.54 19.01
CA LEU A 309 -3.38 4.18 19.53
C LEU A 309 -4.04 3.19 18.57
N PHE A 310 -5.26 3.50 18.14
CA PHE A 310 -6.06 2.66 17.25
C PHE A 310 -6.66 3.47 16.12
N HIS A 311 -6.77 2.86 14.96
CA HIS A 311 -7.54 3.38 13.84
C HIS A 311 -8.78 2.51 13.67
N VAL A 312 -9.97 3.09 13.82
CA VAL A 312 -11.25 2.39 13.70
C VAL A 312 -11.97 2.86 12.45
N ALA A 313 -12.38 1.93 11.60
CA ALA A 313 -13.15 2.18 10.39
C ALA A 313 -14.64 1.88 10.63
N ARG A 314 -15.52 2.81 10.27
CA ARG A 314 -16.97 2.65 10.36
C ARG A 314 -17.49 1.87 9.16
N VAL A 315 -18.01 0.67 9.40
CA VAL A 315 -18.61 -0.20 8.36
C VAL A 315 -20.08 -0.44 8.66
N GLY A 316 -20.89 -0.59 7.60
CA GLY A 316 -22.35 -0.74 7.76
C GLY A 316 -22.80 -2.05 8.41
N GLN A 317 -21.97 -3.11 8.39
CA GLN A 317 -22.28 -4.44 8.95
C GLN A 317 -21.03 -5.02 9.67
N PRO A 318 -20.66 -4.50 10.85
CA PRO A 318 -19.39 -4.86 11.51
C PRO A 318 -19.25 -6.37 11.82
N ALA A 319 -20.32 -7.03 12.27
CA ALA A 319 -20.29 -8.47 12.57
C ALA A 319 -20.04 -9.34 11.32
N SER A 320 -20.65 -8.98 10.18
CA SER A 320 -20.40 -9.66 8.91
C SER A 320 -18.99 -9.39 8.39
N ALA A 321 -18.47 -8.18 8.61
CA ALA A 321 -17.11 -7.80 8.25
C ALA A 321 -16.07 -8.60 9.05
N GLU A 322 -16.22 -8.72 10.37
CA GLU A 322 -15.33 -9.49 11.25
C GLU A 322 -15.20 -10.95 10.80
N LEU A 323 -16.33 -11.65 10.60
CA LEU A 323 -16.33 -13.04 10.12
C LEU A 323 -15.64 -13.20 8.76
N HIS A 324 -15.78 -12.20 7.89
CA HIS A 324 -15.12 -12.21 6.58
C HIS A 324 -13.62 -11.98 6.70
N ILE A 325 -13.20 -11.07 7.58
CA ILE A 325 -11.82 -10.76 7.92
C ILE A 325 -11.11 -11.98 8.48
N GLU A 326 -11.70 -12.68 9.44
CA GLU A 326 -11.15 -13.92 9.99
C GLU A 326 -10.91 -14.99 8.91
N ARG A 327 -11.91 -15.20 8.04
CA ARG A 327 -11.76 -16.14 6.90
C ARG A 327 -10.69 -15.71 5.91
N PHE A 328 -10.53 -14.42 5.72
CA PHE A 328 -9.49 -13.87 4.85
C PHE A 328 -8.10 -14.11 5.45
N GLN A 329 -7.89 -13.80 6.73
CA GLN A 329 -6.63 -14.02 7.43
C GLN A 329 -6.27 -15.51 7.45
N ASN A 330 -7.18 -16.39 7.86
CA ASN A 330 -6.96 -17.83 7.90
C ASN A 330 -6.58 -18.42 6.54
N ARG A 331 -7.17 -17.92 5.45
CA ARG A 331 -6.84 -18.38 4.08
C ARG A 331 -5.46 -17.93 3.62
N LEU A 332 -4.91 -16.88 4.18
CA LEU A 332 -3.61 -16.30 3.81
C LEU A 332 -2.50 -16.67 4.79
N ASP A 333 -2.85 -17.23 5.95
CA ASP A 333 -1.90 -17.65 6.97
C ASP A 333 -1.01 -18.78 6.44
N PRO A 334 0.31 -18.59 6.38
CA PRO A 334 1.24 -19.61 5.91
C PRO A 334 1.23 -20.88 6.76
N SER A 335 0.84 -20.81 8.05
CA SER A 335 0.74 -21.99 8.93
C SER A 335 -0.41 -22.93 8.53
N GLN A 336 -1.38 -22.46 7.75
CA GLN A 336 -2.53 -23.22 7.23
C GLN A 336 -2.26 -23.87 5.86
N ASP A 337 -1.06 -23.71 5.29
CA ASP A 337 -0.69 -24.31 4.00
C ASP A 337 -0.47 -25.82 4.15
N ASN A 338 -1.54 -26.61 4.15
CA ASN A 338 -1.52 -28.07 4.04
C ASN A 338 -1.10 -28.49 2.62
N GLY A 339 0.15 -28.28 2.22
CA GLY A 339 0.80 -28.89 1.04
C GLY A 339 0.16 -28.71 -0.36
N ASN A 340 -1.09 -28.20 -0.46
CA ASN A 340 -1.86 -28.13 -1.70
C ASN A 340 -1.96 -26.73 -2.33
N ASN A 341 -1.38 -25.71 -1.73
CA ASN A 341 -1.31 -24.34 -2.25
C ASN A 341 0.15 -23.89 -2.43
N SER A 342 1.01 -24.74 -2.92
CA SER A 342 2.37 -24.33 -3.25
C SER A 342 2.33 -23.24 -4.34
N GLU A 343 2.44 -21.98 -3.94
CA GLU A 343 3.16 -21.03 -4.77
C GLU A 343 4.52 -21.69 -5.05
N PRO A 344 5.00 -21.72 -6.30
CA PRO A 344 6.25 -22.40 -6.60
C PRO A 344 7.33 -21.80 -5.69
N ALA A 345 7.95 -22.68 -4.90
CA ALA A 345 9.11 -22.34 -4.10
C ALA A 345 10.10 -21.64 -5.03
N VAL A 346 10.53 -20.45 -4.65
CA VAL A 346 11.59 -19.73 -5.33
C VAL A 346 12.88 -20.45 -4.96
N ASN A 347 13.35 -21.36 -5.84
CA ASN A 347 14.74 -21.80 -5.90
C ASN A 347 15.51 -20.85 -6.78
#